data_2e1eac948f408b19429307edba88f93c
#
_entry.id   2e1eac948f408b19429307edba88f93c
#
_cell.length_a   1.000
_cell.length_b   1.000
_cell.length_c   1.000
_cell.angle_alpha   90.00
_cell.angle_beta   90.00
_cell.angle_gamma   90.00
#
_symmetry.space_group_name_H-M   'P 1'
#
loop_
_entity.id
_entity.type
_entity.pdbx_description
1 polymer ?
#
loop_
_entity_poly.entity_id
_entity_poly.type
_entity_poly.pdbx_seq_one_letter_code
_entity_poly.pdbx_strand_id
1 'polypeptide(L)'
;TKFDTHGESSNHAFEVMCNLIFEDWCKEKYGDDLVQFSFVNGSGGDGGVEAYGVLKNGDVIAVQSKWFPNKIEDSQINQIKNSLKTALEIRPNIKQYIVCVPRDFGSKKKVSEGVSKNNEESRWDSFIKRSRKDYPTVRIIPWDETTIQKKLTKPSLQGINKYWFDNTIIFDKQFRVSYEKVISSWGKTKYIPEIYTKGFIHKNLECFLGSSELSEQHY
;
A
#
# COMPACT_ATOMS: atom_id res chain seq x y z
N THR A 1 9.44 -8.28 10.26
CA THR A 1 8.18 -7.77 10.87
C THR A 1 7.01 -8.45 10.18
N LYS A 2 6.01 -8.90 10.93
CA LYS A 2 4.85 -9.62 10.39
C LYS A 2 3.85 -8.60 9.83
N PHE A 3 3.27 -8.88 8.66
CA PHE A 3 2.16 -8.11 8.09
C PHE A 3 0.91 -8.31 8.96
N ASP A 4 0.39 -7.22 9.52
CA ASP A 4 -0.81 -7.23 10.34
C ASP A 4 -2.03 -6.92 9.47
N THR A 5 -3.00 -7.80 9.47
CA THR A 5 -4.22 -7.64 8.66
C THR A 5 -5.34 -6.92 9.40
N HIS A 6 -5.16 -6.59 10.69
CA HIS A 6 -6.17 -5.96 11.54
C HIS A 6 -7.53 -6.66 11.52
N GLY A 7 -7.52 -7.99 11.42
CA GLY A 7 -8.73 -8.80 11.36
C GLY A 7 -9.36 -8.98 9.98
N GLU A 8 -8.83 -8.29 8.96
CA GLU A 8 -9.24 -8.46 7.57
C GLU A 8 -8.59 -9.68 6.91
N SER A 9 -9.08 -10.07 5.73
CA SER A 9 -8.38 -11.06 4.92
C SER A 9 -7.05 -10.50 4.43
N SER A 10 -6.01 -11.36 4.34
CA SER A 10 -4.69 -10.93 3.85
C SER A 10 -4.76 -10.33 2.43
N ASN A 11 -5.68 -10.81 1.60
CA ASN A 11 -5.90 -10.28 0.26
C ASN A 11 -6.39 -8.83 0.32
N HIS A 12 -7.44 -8.56 1.11
CA HIS A 12 -8.01 -7.22 1.23
C HIS A 12 -7.03 -6.25 1.92
N ALA A 13 -6.39 -6.67 3.01
CA ALA A 13 -5.39 -5.87 3.70
C ALA A 13 -4.22 -5.46 2.78
N PHE A 14 -3.72 -6.40 1.97
CA PHE A 14 -2.66 -6.14 1.01
C PHE A 14 -3.10 -5.18 -0.11
N GLU A 15 -4.32 -5.35 -0.63
CA GLU A 15 -4.93 -4.48 -1.61
C GLU A 15 -5.02 -3.03 -1.09
N VAL A 16 -5.60 -2.83 0.10
CA VAL A 16 -5.72 -1.49 0.72
C VAL A 16 -4.35 -0.84 0.90
N MET A 17 -3.37 -1.58 1.43
CA MET A 17 -2.00 -1.09 1.59
C MET A 17 -1.39 -0.65 0.26
N CYS A 18 -1.48 -1.50 -0.77
CA CYS A 18 -0.93 -1.19 -2.10
C CYS A 18 -1.61 0.02 -2.73
N ASN A 19 -2.92 0.18 -2.56
CA ASN A 19 -3.68 1.30 -3.08
C ASN A 19 -3.23 2.63 -2.45
N LEU A 20 -2.98 2.66 -1.13
CA LEU A 20 -2.46 3.85 -0.44
C LEU A 20 -1.02 4.20 -0.89
N ILE A 21 -0.16 3.20 -1.06
CA ILE A 21 1.19 3.40 -1.59
C ILE A 21 1.14 3.93 -3.04
N PHE A 22 0.20 3.43 -3.83
CA PHE A 22 0.02 3.85 -5.22
C PHE A 22 -0.49 5.28 -5.31
N GLU A 23 -1.41 5.69 -4.45
CA GLU A 23 -1.90 7.06 -4.37
C GLU A 23 -0.76 8.05 -4.08
N ASP A 24 0.05 7.80 -3.04
CA ASP A 24 1.21 8.62 -2.70
C ASP A 24 2.20 8.71 -3.87
N TRP A 25 2.49 7.58 -4.50
CA TRP A 25 3.39 7.52 -5.64
C TRP A 25 2.84 8.29 -6.85
N CYS A 26 1.54 8.25 -7.13
CA CYS A 26 0.93 9.02 -8.21
C CYS A 26 1.03 10.52 -7.94
N LYS A 27 0.72 10.95 -6.71
CA LYS A 27 0.82 12.36 -6.30
C LYS A 27 2.24 12.89 -6.40
N GLU A 28 3.23 12.12 -5.92
CA GLU A 28 4.65 12.50 -6.01
C GLU A 28 5.15 12.58 -7.45
N LYS A 29 4.78 11.61 -8.26
CA LYS A 29 5.33 11.47 -9.61
C LYS A 29 4.72 12.43 -10.62
N TYR A 30 3.42 12.68 -10.49
CA TYR A 30 2.68 13.44 -11.49
C TYR A 30 2.25 14.82 -10.99
N GLY A 31 2.23 15.05 -9.67
CA GLY A 31 1.89 16.34 -9.09
C GLY A 31 0.59 16.91 -9.68
N ASP A 32 0.67 18.12 -10.22
CA ASP A 32 -0.47 18.82 -10.81
C ASP A 32 -1.00 18.18 -12.11
N ASP A 33 -0.27 17.27 -12.72
CA ASP A 33 -0.75 16.54 -13.90
C ASP A 33 -1.73 15.44 -13.55
N LEU A 34 -1.80 15.01 -12.29
CA LEU A 34 -2.80 14.08 -11.80
C LEU A 34 -4.12 14.83 -11.52
N VAL A 35 -5.09 14.72 -12.41
CA VAL A 35 -6.37 15.44 -12.30
C VAL A 35 -7.44 14.66 -11.53
N GLN A 36 -7.31 13.35 -11.46
CA GLN A 36 -8.24 12.49 -10.74
C GLN A 36 -7.50 11.27 -10.17
N PHE A 37 -7.88 10.86 -8.97
CA PHE A 37 -7.53 9.57 -8.40
C PHE A 37 -8.77 8.86 -7.89
N SER A 38 -8.90 7.56 -8.12
CA SER A 38 -10.07 6.78 -7.73
C SER A 38 -9.68 5.40 -7.24
N PHE A 39 -10.24 5.01 -6.10
CA PHE A 39 -10.28 3.62 -5.67
C PHE A 39 -11.46 2.92 -6.34
N VAL A 40 -11.28 1.67 -6.74
CA VAL A 40 -12.35 0.86 -7.32
C VAL A 40 -12.89 -0.09 -6.26
N ASN A 41 -14.19 -0.01 -5.98
CA ASN A 41 -14.82 -0.91 -5.04
C ASN A 41 -15.20 -2.23 -5.75
N GLY A 42 -14.62 -3.34 -5.29
CA GLY A 42 -14.75 -4.66 -5.91
C GLY A 42 -16.11 -5.37 -5.76
N SER A 43 -17.14 -4.76 -5.16
CA SER A 43 -18.44 -5.41 -4.92
C SER A 43 -19.20 -5.85 -6.17
N GLY A 44 -18.76 -5.45 -7.36
CA GLY A 44 -19.31 -5.87 -8.66
C GLY A 44 -18.26 -6.39 -9.65
N GLY A 45 -17.04 -6.68 -9.15
CA GLY A 45 -15.84 -6.92 -9.95
C GLY A 45 -15.01 -5.64 -10.09
N ASP A 46 -13.71 -5.74 -9.83
CA ASP A 46 -12.75 -4.62 -9.83
C ASP A 46 -12.41 -4.08 -11.23
N GLY A 47 -13.00 -4.67 -12.26
CA GLY A 47 -12.69 -4.31 -13.65
C GLY A 47 -11.19 -4.45 -13.97
N GLY A 48 -10.49 -5.34 -13.26
CA GLY A 48 -9.06 -5.62 -13.42
C GLY A 48 -8.12 -4.56 -12.84
N VAL A 49 -8.62 -3.63 -12.01
CA VAL A 49 -7.84 -2.61 -11.31
C VAL A 49 -8.43 -2.32 -9.93
N GLU A 50 -7.58 -2.09 -8.92
CA GLU A 50 -7.99 -1.71 -7.56
C GLU A 50 -8.05 -0.18 -7.38
N ALA A 51 -7.17 0.53 -8.09
CA ALA A 51 -7.19 1.98 -8.14
C ALA A 51 -6.57 2.50 -9.45
N TYR A 52 -6.91 3.74 -9.80
CA TYR A 52 -6.32 4.40 -10.97
C TYR A 52 -6.22 5.91 -10.80
N GLY A 53 -5.23 6.50 -11.46
CA GLY A 53 -5.08 7.93 -11.62
C GLY A 53 -5.28 8.33 -13.08
N VAL A 54 -5.91 9.49 -13.32
CA VAL A 54 -6.09 10.10 -14.63
C VAL A 54 -5.22 11.33 -14.74
N LEU A 55 -4.44 11.45 -15.80
CA LEU A 55 -3.59 12.59 -16.09
C LEU A 55 -4.30 13.63 -16.98
N LYS A 56 -3.82 14.88 -16.96
CA LYS A 56 -4.36 15.98 -17.80
C LYS A 56 -4.50 15.64 -19.28
N ASN A 57 -3.60 14.80 -19.81
CA ASN A 57 -3.63 14.36 -21.20
C ASN A 57 -4.62 13.20 -21.47
N GLY A 58 -5.37 12.76 -20.45
CA GLY A 58 -6.30 11.64 -20.53
C GLY A 58 -5.68 10.25 -20.35
N ASP A 59 -4.36 10.15 -20.18
CA ASP A 59 -3.69 8.88 -19.89
C ASP A 59 -4.10 8.36 -18.49
N VAL A 60 -4.25 7.05 -18.39
CA VAL A 60 -4.61 6.38 -17.14
C VAL A 60 -3.42 5.56 -16.63
N ILE A 61 -3.16 5.70 -15.35
CA ILE A 61 -2.22 4.87 -14.59
C ILE A 61 -3.05 4.01 -13.65
N ALA A 62 -2.85 2.70 -13.66
CA ALA A 62 -3.67 1.79 -12.88
C ALA A 62 -2.82 0.82 -12.05
N VAL A 63 -3.36 0.36 -10.93
CA VAL A 63 -2.78 -0.65 -10.07
C VAL A 63 -3.72 -1.82 -9.88
N GLN A 64 -3.15 -3.02 -9.87
CA GLN A 64 -3.78 -4.28 -9.49
C GLN A 64 -2.93 -4.96 -8.44
N SER A 65 -3.55 -5.39 -7.36
CA SER A 65 -2.91 -6.15 -6.28
C SER A 65 -3.29 -7.62 -6.36
N LYS A 66 -2.33 -8.50 -6.16
CA LYS A 66 -2.55 -9.95 -6.11
C LYS A 66 -1.81 -10.55 -4.92
N TRP A 67 -2.57 -11.05 -3.94
CA TRP A 67 -2.01 -11.74 -2.81
C TRP A 67 -1.57 -13.15 -3.19
N PHE A 68 -0.33 -13.27 -3.67
CA PHE A 68 0.31 -14.54 -3.98
C PHE A 68 1.46 -14.80 -2.99
N PRO A 69 1.19 -15.28 -1.78
CA PRO A 69 2.23 -15.49 -0.75
C PRO A 69 3.14 -16.65 -1.11
N ASN A 70 2.67 -17.56 -1.95
CA ASN A 70 3.43 -18.69 -2.44
C ASN A 70 4.03 -18.40 -3.81
N LYS A 71 4.80 -19.39 -4.33
CA LYS A 71 5.44 -19.31 -5.63
C LYS A 71 4.46 -18.93 -6.75
N ILE A 72 4.87 -17.99 -7.60
CA ILE A 72 4.08 -17.57 -8.77
C ILE A 72 4.28 -18.57 -9.91
N GLU A 73 3.23 -19.27 -10.24
CA GLU A 73 3.16 -20.25 -11.32
C GLU A 73 2.34 -19.71 -12.50
N ASP A 74 2.12 -20.54 -13.52
CA ASP A 74 1.39 -20.13 -14.71
C ASP A 74 -0.07 -19.73 -14.43
N SER A 75 -0.69 -20.34 -13.41
CA SER A 75 -2.06 -20.01 -12.98
C SER A 75 -2.15 -18.58 -12.44
N GLN A 76 -1.18 -18.13 -11.63
CA GLN A 76 -1.10 -16.77 -11.11
C GLN A 76 -0.81 -15.74 -12.23
N ILE A 77 0.11 -16.10 -13.15
CA ILE A 77 0.37 -15.28 -14.34
C ILE A 77 -0.90 -15.12 -15.21
N ASN A 78 -1.67 -16.19 -15.38
CA ASN A 78 -2.94 -16.14 -16.12
C ASN A 78 -3.98 -15.25 -15.42
N GLN A 79 -4.04 -15.26 -14.11
CA GLN A 79 -4.91 -14.31 -13.35
C GLN A 79 -4.52 -12.86 -13.61
N ILE A 80 -3.22 -12.52 -13.56
CA ILE A 80 -2.73 -11.18 -13.87
C ILE A 80 -3.06 -10.80 -15.32
N LYS A 81 -2.86 -11.72 -16.26
CA LYS A 81 -3.19 -11.51 -17.68
C LYS A 81 -4.67 -11.22 -17.90
N ASN A 82 -5.56 -11.97 -17.23
CA ASN A 82 -6.99 -11.77 -17.34
C ASN A 82 -7.41 -10.42 -16.73
N SER A 83 -6.87 -10.05 -15.56
CA SER A 83 -7.10 -8.73 -14.97
C SER A 83 -6.65 -7.60 -15.90
N LEU A 84 -5.45 -7.70 -16.50
CA LEU A 84 -4.96 -6.71 -17.47
C LEU A 84 -5.88 -6.59 -18.68
N LYS A 85 -6.33 -7.72 -19.24
CA LYS A 85 -7.26 -7.72 -20.38
C LYS A 85 -8.55 -7.00 -20.04
N THR A 86 -9.20 -7.36 -18.93
CA THR A 86 -10.41 -6.70 -18.44
C THR A 86 -10.19 -5.21 -18.19
N ALA A 87 -9.05 -4.84 -17.58
CA ALA A 87 -8.71 -3.45 -17.33
C ALA A 87 -8.65 -2.62 -18.62
N LEU A 88 -8.04 -3.16 -19.66
CA LEU A 88 -7.90 -2.48 -20.96
C LEU A 88 -9.19 -2.45 -21.77
N GLU A 89 -10.07 -3.44 -21.61
CA GLU A 89 -11.41 -3.42 -22.20
C GLU A 89 -12.27 -2.30 -21.60
N ILE A 90 -12.19 -2.07 -20.30
CA ILE A 90 -12.97 -1.04 -19.59
C ILE A 90 -12.29 0.33 -19.68
N ARG A 91 -10.96 0.38 -19.63
CA ARG A 91 -10.13 1.61 -19.62
C ARG A 91 -9.04 1.55 -20.69
N PRO A 92 -9.36 1.78 -21.96
CA PRO A 92 -8.40 1.66 -23.07
C PRO A 92 -7.27 2.70 -23.01
N ASN A 93 -7.42 3.76 -22.21
CA ASN A 93 -6.42 4.81 -22.02
C ASN A 93 -5.35 4.45 -20.97
N ILE A 94 -5.33 3.23 -20.44
CA ILE A 94 -4.26 2.80 -19.53
C ILE A 94 -2.93 2.78 -20.29
N LYS A 95 -1.96 3.55 -19.77
CA LYS A 95 -0.57 3.61 -20.26
C LYS A 95 0.42 2.94 -19.32
N GLN A 96 0.09 2.89 -18.04
CA GLN A 96 0.89 2.16 -17.06
C GLN A 96 -0.02 1.28 -16.22
N TYR A 97 0.35 0.01 -16.12
CA TYR A 97 -0.36 -0.98 -15.33
C TYR A 97 0.62 -1.57 -14.31
N ILE A 98 0.41 -1.24 -13.05
CA ILE A 98 1.24 -1.66 -11.94
C ILE A 98 0.65 -2.93 -11.34
N VAL A 99 1.47 -3.95 -11.14
CA VAL A 99 1.07 -5.22 -10.52
C VAL A 99 1.82 -5.38 -9.21
N CYS A 100 1.08 -5.33 -8.10
CA CYS A 100 1.61 -5.53 -6.76
C CYS A 100 1.53 -7.01 -6.37
N VAL A 101 2.63 -7.56 -5.86
CA VAL A 101 2.71 -8.92 -5.31
C VAL A 101 3.52 -8.90 -4.00
N PRO A 102 3.14 -9.73 -2.98
CA PRO A 102 3.74 -9.67 -1.64
C PRO A 102 5.07 -10.42 -1.52
N ARG A 103 5.77 -10.65 -2.63
CA ARG A 103 7.04 -11.38 -2.66
C ARG A 103 7.89 -10.98 -3.85
N ASP A 104 9.19 -11.19 -3.71
CA ASP A 104 10.12 -11.06 -4.82
C ASP A 104 10.03 -12.27 -5.76
N PHE A 105 10.28 -12.06 -7.05
CA PHE A 105 10.32 -13.14 -8.01
C PHE A 105 11.57 -14.00 -7.81
N GLY A 106 11.39 -15.30 -7.68
CA GLY A 106 12.50 -16.24 -7.56
C GLY A 106 13.42 -16.18 -8.78
N SER A 107 14.72 -15.95 -8.52
CA SER A 107 15.75 -15.71 -9.54
C SER A 107 15.95 -16.90 -10.48
N LYS A 108 16.45 -16.61 -11.68
CA LYS A 108 16.93 -17.61 -12.64
C LYS A 108 18.06 -18.44 -12.02
N LYS A 109 17.88 -19.74 -11.90
CA LYS A 109 18.93 -20.65 -11.45
C LYS A 109 19.73 -21.15 -12.65
N LYS A 110 21.08 -21.10 -12.53
CA LYS A 110 21.98 -21.77 -13.47
C LYS A 110 21.90 -23.26 -13.20
N VAL A 111 21.58 -24.06 -14.22
CA VAL A 111 21.61 -25.51 -14.18
C VAL A 111 22.70 -26.02 -15.14
N SER A 112 23.15 -27.25 -15.00
CA SER A 112 24.26 -27.86 -15.78
C SER A 112 24.10 -27.73 -17.30
N GLU A 113 22.89 -27.58 -17.80
CA GLU A 113 22.57 -27.46 -19.23
C GLU A 113 22.09 -26.06 -19.64
N GLY A 114 22.37 -25.01 -18.84
CA GLY A 114 21.96 -23.61 -19.13
C GLY A 114 21.16 -22.93 -18.02
N VAL A 115 20.27 -22.02 -18.39
CA VAL A 115 19.42 -21.30 -17.43
C VAL A 115 18.05 -21.96 -17.36
N SER A 116 17.60 -22.30 -16.14
CA SER A 116 16.26 -22.85 -15.93
C SER A 116 15.19 -21.88 -16.46
N LYS A 117 14.43 -22.35 -17.45
CA LYS A 117 13.31 -21.59 -18.05
C LYS A 117 12.04 -21.60 -17.19
N ASN A 118 12.00 -22.41 -16.14
CA ASN A 118 10.80 -22.69 -15.34
C ASN A 118 10.82 -22.03 -13.94
N ASN A 119 11.39 -20.83 -13.84
CA ASN A 119 11.33 -20.02 -12.61
C ASN A 119 10.37 -18.83 -12.74
N GLU A 120 10.06 -18.19 -11.62
CA GLU A 120 9.10 -17.07 -11.54
C GLU A 120 9.52 -15.89 -12.41
N GLU A 121 10.80 -15.52 -12.38
CA GLU A 121 11.36 -14.44 -13.19
C GLU A 121 11.19 -14.72 -14.69
N SER A 122 11.46 -15.96 -15.15
CA SER A 122 11.27 -16.31 -16.56
C SER A 122 9.81 -16.32 -17.01
N ARG A 123 8.88 -16.72 -16.12
CA ARG A 123 7.44 -16.62 -16.38
C ARG A 123 6.99 -15.17 -16.48
N TRP A 124 7.46 -14.33 -15.55
CA TRP A 124 7.18 -12.91 -15.58
C TRP A 124 7.71 -12.23 -16.85
N ASP A 125 8.98 -12.48 -17.20
CA ASP A 125 9.59 -11.96 -18.43
C ASP A 125 8.81 -12.39 -19.68
N SER A 126 8.38 -13.66 -19.71
CA SER A 126 7.59 -14.20 -20.83
C SER A 126 6.20 -13.53 -20.90
N PHE A 127 5.56 -13.28 -19.78
CA PHE A 127 4.32 -12.52 -19.69
C PHE A 127 4.52 -11.10 -20.20
N ILE A 128 5.52 -10.38 -19.71
CA ILE A 128 5.83 -9.01 -20.16
C ILE A 128 6.10 -8.96 -21.66
N LYS A 129 6.90 -9.89 -22.18
CA LYS A 129 7.21 -9.95 -23.61
C LYS A 129 5.98 -10.15 -24.48
N ARG A 130 5.06 -11.04 -24.08
CA ARG A 130 3.78 -11.26 -24.77
C ARG A 130 2.89 -10.04 -24.67
N SER A 131 2.72 -9.50 -23.47
CA SER A 131 1.86 -8.33 -23.24
C SER A 131 2.33 -7.09 -24.01
N ARG A 132 3.65 -6.87 -24.17
CA ARG A 132 4.18 -5.80 -25.04
C ARG A 132 3.83 -5.98 -26.51
N LYS A 133 3.70 -7.24 -26.98
CA LYS A 133 3.26 -7.51 -28.35
C LYS A 133 1.76 -7.25 -28.51
N ASP A 134 0.96 -7.67 -27.52
CA ASP A 134 -0.50 -7.54 -27.58
C ASP A 134 -0.95 -6.10 -27.27
N TYR A 135 -0.23 -5.39 -26.39
CA TYR A 135 -0.55 -4.03 -25.91
C TYR A 135 0.70 -3.13 -25.93
N PRO A 136 1.19 -2.72 -27.12
CA PRO A 136 2.48 -2.02 -27.25
C PRO A 136 2.53 -0.65 -26.57
N THR A 137 1.38 -0.02 -26.32
CA THR A 137 1.27 1.29 -25.67
C THR A 137 1.19 1.21 -24.14
N VAL A 138 1.12 -0.01 -23.58
CA VAL A 138 0.93 -0.22 -22.14
C VAL A 138 2.24 -0.69 -21.49
N ARG A 139 2.71 0.06 -20.51
CA ARG A 139 3.86 -0.33 -19.69
C ARG A 139 3.40 -1.08 -18.45
N ILE A 140 3.73 -2.37 -18.34
CA ILE A 140 3.46 -3.18 -17.16
C ILE A 140 4.66 -3.09 -16.21
N ILE A 141 4.41 -2.79 -14.95
CA ILE A 141 5.45 -2.50 -13.94
C ILE A 141 5.17 -3.40 -12.73
N PRO A 142 6.09 -4.32 -12.38
CA PRO A 142 5.95 -5.07 -11.14
C PRO A 142 6.30 -4.21 -9.93
N TRP A 143 5.50 -4.31 -8.88
CA TRP A 143 5.85 -3.92 -7.52
C TRP A 143 5.89 -5.20 -6.68
N ASP A 144 7.06 -5.76 -6.60
CA ASP A 144 7.42 -6.90 -5.77
C ASP A 144 7.65 -6.47 -4.32
N GLU A 145 7.94 -7.43 -3.43
CA GLU A 145 8.16 -7.18 -2.01
C GLU A 145 9.23 -6.11 -1.79
N THR A 146 10.40 -6.26 -2.42
CA THR A 146 11.51 -5.29 -2.29
C THR A 146 11.10 -3.89 -2.76
N THR A 147 10.34 -3.78 -3.85
CA THR A 147 9.86 -2.49 -4.36
C THR A 147 8.86 -1.85 -3.42
N ILE A 148 7.92 -2.61 -2.87
CA ILE A 148 6.93 -2.15 -1.90
C ILE A 148 7.63 -1.69 -0.61
N GLN A 149 8.57 -2.50 -0.09
CA GLN A 149 9.35 -2.15 1.11
C GLN A 149 10.12 -0.84 0.93
N LYS A 150 10.80 -0.66 -0.22
CA LYS A 150 11.50 0.61 -0.53
C LYS A 150 10.56 1.81 -0.54
N LYS A 151 9.34 1.65 -1.03
CA LYS A 151 8.34 2.74 -1.00
C LYS A 151 7.92 3.05 0.44
N LEU A 152 7.66 2.04 1.25
CA LEU A 152 7.27 2.19 2.65
C LEU A 152 8.35 2.84 3.55
N THR A 153 9.61 2.91 3.10
CA THR A 153 10.64 3.67 3.84
C THR A 153 10.53 5.18 3.68
N LYS A 154 9.71 5.67 2.76
CA LYS A 154 9.51 7.12 2.57
C LYS A 154 8.86 7.77 3.78
N PRO A 155 9.25 9.01 4.12
CA PRO A 155 8.63 9.75 5.22
C PRO A 155 7.12 9.91 5.09
N SER A 156 6.60 10.13 3.88
CA SER A 156 5.16 10.23 3.59
C SER A 156 4.37 8.96 3.90
N LEU A 157 5.03 7.79 3.83
CA LEU A 157 4.39 6.48 4.02
C LEU A 157 4.68 5.85 5.39
N GLN A 158 5.34 6.57 6.32
CA GLN A 158 5.65 6.04 7.65
C GLN A 158 4.41 5.61 8.43
N GLY A 159 3.30 6.35 8.32
CA GLY A 159 2.04 5.98 8.95
C GLY A 159 1.49 4.66 8.42
N ILE A 160 1.53 4.46 7.11
CA ILE A 160 1.11 3.21 6.45
C ILE A 160 2.01 2.06 6.85
N ASN A 161 3.33 2.27 6.85
CA ASN A 161 4.29 1.26 7.28
C ASN A 161 4.03 0.81 8.73
N LYS A 162 3.82 1.76 9.65
CA LYS A 162 3.50 1.45 11.05
C LYS A 162 2.18 0.70 11.18
N TYR A 163 1.15 1.14 10.50
CA TYR A 163 -0.16 0.51 10.57
C TYR A 163 -0.11 -0.97 10.17
N TRP A 164 0.60 -1.32 9.10
CA TRP A 164 0.61 -2.68 8.57
C TRP A 164 1.72 -3.59 9.11
N PHE A 165 2.81 -3.03 9.68
CA PHE A 165 3.99 -3.82 10.04
C PHE A 165 4.52 -3.58 11.44
N ASP A 166 4.08 -2.54 12.14
CA ASP A 166 4.63 -2.21 13.44
C ASP A 166 3.60 -2.41 14.53
N ASN A 167 3.65 -3.57 15.18
CA ASN A 167 2.87 -3.85 16.38
C ASN A 167 3.50 -3.23 17.65
N THR A 168 4.65 -2.59 17.53
CA THR A 168 5.21 -1.84 18.65
C THR A 168 4.52 -0.49 18.74
N ILE A 169 3.91 -0.26 19.87
CA ILE A 169 3.22 0.98 20.28
C ILE A 169 4.22 2.15 20.35
N ILE A 170 4.81 2.53 19.19
CA ILE A 170 5.56 3.80 19.06
C ILE A 170 4.59 5.00 19.18
N PHE A 171 3.31 4.78 19.04
CA PHE A 171 2.27 5.73 19.40
C PHE A 171 2.49 6.31 20.79
N ASP A 172 2.90 5.52 21.76
CA ASP A 172 3.03 5.98 23.14
C ASP A 172 4.14 7.04 23.28
N LYS A 173 5.31 6.82 22.74
CA LYS A 173 6.43 7.77 22.91
C LYS A 173 6.29 9.06 22.06
N GLN A 174 5.89 8.94 20.81
CA GLN A 174 5.64 10.12 19.96
C GLN A 174 4.38 10.86 20.36
N PHE A 175 3.36 10.14 20.79
CA PHE A 175 2.15 10.71 21.33
C PHE A 175 2.44 11.43 22.66
N ARG A 176 3.22 10.86 23.58
CA ARG A 176 3.66 11.53 24.82
C ARG A 176 4.43 12.81 24.52
N VAL A 177 5.40 12.78 23.60
CA VAL A 177 6.15 13.99 23.22
C VAL A 177 5.25 15.06 22.58
N SER A 178 4.31 14.66 21.73
CA SER A 178 3.35 15.60 21.13
C SER A 178 2.34 16.09 22.16
N TYR A 179 1.87 15.23 23.04
CA TYR A 179 0.98 15.56 24.16
C TYR A 179 1.65 16.52 25.15
N GLU A 180 2.88 16.24 25.57
CA GLU A 180 3.65 17.13 26.45
C GLU A 180 3.91 18.50 25.79
N LYS A 181 4.19 18.55 24.50
CA LYS A 181 4.29 19.78 23.72
C LYS A 181 2.97 20.56 23.71
N VAL A 182 1.86 19.90 23.47
CA VAL A 182 0.52 20.52 23.46
C VAL A 182 0.17 21.02 24.84
N ILE A 183 0.34 20.22 25.90
CA ILE A 183 0.07 20.61 27.28
C ILE A 183 0.99 21.75 27.74
N SER A 184 2.27 21.71 27.42
CA SER A 184 3.21 22.79 27.77
C SER A 184 2.91 24.10 27.01
N SER A 185 2.40 24.02 25.79
CA SER A 185 1.99 25.18 25.01
C SER A 185 0.62 25.73 25.45
N TRP A 186 -0.30 24.85 25.90
CA TRP A 186 -1.62 25.24 26.39
C TRP A 186 -1.59 25.79 27.82
N GLY A 187 -0.67 25.27 28.66
CA GLY A 187 -0.58 25.63 30.07
C GLY A 187 -0.27 27.11 30.39
N LYS A 188 0.11 27.89 29.38
CA LYS A 188 0.49 29.29 29.59
C LYS A 188 -0.49 30.36 29.05
N THR A 189 -1.35 30.01 28.08
CA THR A 189 -2.18 31.04 27.42
C THR A 189 -3.61 30.64 27.06
N LYS A 190 -3.98 29.35 27.12
CA LYS A 190 -5.32 28.87 26.68
C LYS A 190 -5.97 27.85 27.61
N TYR A 191 -5.47 27.69 28.82
CA TYR A 191 -6.03 26.77 29.79
C TYR A 191 -7.29 27.29 30.40
N ILE A 192 -8.41 26.67 30.13
CA ILE A 192 -9.70 26.90 30.78
C ILE A 192 -9.92 25.74 31.75
N PRO A 193 -9.64 25.92 33.09
CA PRO A 193 -9.68 24.84 34.09
C PRO A 193 -11.01 24.10 34.15
N GLU A 194 -12.11 24.83 33.90
CA GLU A 194 -13.47 24.29 33.97
C GLU A 194 -13.82 23.32 32.86
N ILE A 195 -13.11 23.42 31.72
CA ILE A 195 -13.37 22.56 30.53
C ILE A 195 -12.30 21.48 30.37
N TYR A 196 -11.06 21.78 30.75
CA TYR A 196 -9.92 20.93 30.54
C TYR A 196 -9.23 20.53 31.83
N THR A 197 -9.91 19.83 32.70
CA THR A 197 -9.24 19.22 33.85
C THR A 197 -8.29 18.13 33.38
N LYS A 198 -7.12 18.00 34.04
CA LYS A 198 -6.14 16.94 33.76
C LYS A 198 -6.80 15.56 33.72
N GLY A 199 -7.79 15.31 34.60
CA GLY A 199 -8.56 14.07 34.63
C GLY A 199 -9.51 13.87 33.44
N PHE A 200 -10.08 14.93 32.86
CA PHE A 200 -10.94 14.82 31.67
C PHE A 200 -10.12 14.43 30.45
N ILE A 201 -8.96 15.05 30.26
CA ILE A 201 -8.04 14.72 29.15
C ILE A 201 -7.52 13.28 29.33
N HIS A 202 -7.14 12.89 30.55
CA HIS A 202 -6.65 11.55 30.86
C HIS A 202 -7.72 10.49 30.60
N LYS A 203 -8.94 10.69 31.07
CA LYS A 203 -10.07 9.76 30.88
C LYS A 203 -10.43 9.57 29.38
N ASN A 204 -10.41 10.65 28.60
CA ASN A 204 -10.66 10.54 27.16
C ASN A 204 -9.52 9.84 26.44
N LEU A 205 -8.28 10.02 26.88
CA LEU A 205 -7.12 9.33 26.33
C LEU A 205 -7.12 7.84 26.67
N GLU A 206 -7.50 7.45 27.90
CA GLU A 206 -7.68 6.05 28.28
C GLU A 206 -8.76 5.36 27.43
N CYS A 207 -9.88 6.03 27.17
CA CYS A 207 -10.92 5.52 26.26
C CYS A 207 -10.41 5.36 24.82
N PHE A 208 -9.51 6.23 24.36
CA PHE A 208 -9.02 6.22 22.99
C PHE A 208 -7.89 5.20 22.78
N LEU A 209 -7.04 5.00 23.80
CA LEU A 209 -5.85 4.14 23.71
C LEU A 209 -6.08 2.73 24.26
N GLY A 210 -7.17 2.49 24.97
CA GLY A 210 -7.52 1.16 25.54
C GLY A 210 -6.45 0.59 26.49
N SER A 211 -5.52 1.41 27.00
CA SER A 211 -4.42 0.94 27.84
C SER A 211 -4.59 1.36 29.30
N SER A 212 -4.67 0.37 30.19
CA SER A 212 -4.63 0.54 31.64
C SER A 212 -3.28 1.06 32.20
N GLU A 213 -2.22 1.06 31.40
CA GLU A 213 -0.87 1.44 31.84
C GLU A 213 -0.64 2.95 31.99
N LEU A 214 -1.51 3.79 31.42
CA LEU A 214 -1.43 5.25 31.60
C LEU A 214 -1.91 5.72 32.97
N SER A 215 -2.63 4.87 33.71
CA SER A 215 -3.20 5.25 35.02
C SER A 215 -2.21 5.18 36.18
N GLU A 216 -1.13 4.40 36.07
CA GLU A 216 -0.23 4.12 37.21
C GLU A 216 0.97 5.08 37.33
N GLN A 217 1.25 5.94 36.36
CA GLN A 217 2.49 6.74 36.38
C GLN A 217 2.34 8.22 36.76
N HIS A 218 1.16 8.66 37.22
CA HIS A 218 0.93 10.08 37.54
C HIS A 218 0.09 10.31 38.81
N TYR A 219 0.48 9.67 39.92
CA TYR A 219 0.11 10.10 41.28
C TYR A 219 1.35 10.57 42.02
#